data_9d3d6a79ca42b5afdf406e95d07c4c79
#
_entry.id   9d3d6a79ca42b5afdf406e95d07c4c79
#
_cell.length_a   1.000
_cell.length_b   1.000
_cell.length_c   1.000
_cell.angle_alpha   90.00
_cell.angle_beta   90.00
_cell.angle_gamma   90.00
#
_symmetry.space_group_name_H-M   'P 1'
#
loop_
_entity.id
_entity.type
_entity.pdbx_description
1 polymer ?
#
loop_
_entity_poly.entity_id
_entity_poly.type
_entity_poly.pdbx_seq_one_letter_code
_entity_poly.pdbx_strand_id
1 'polypeptide(L)'
;MIPNAGAMSQFISPFEVPSKVTDYVYHCRFSHCYNGIATRHADTMDCKFLVDGKGVLLGLAHPGFVEFRSKAGRNPTDREASYIAAEYLRERLEQEDEHSLYDVSASDVVRIIGKLGIR
;
A
#
# COMPACT_ATOMS: atom_id res chain seq x y z
N MET A 1 0.37 13.31 -3.61
CA MET A 1 -0.30 13.18 -2.31
C MET A 1 -1.33 12.07 -2.36
N ILE A 2 -1.41 11.26 -1.32
CA ILE A 2 -2.40 10.19 -1.23
C ILE A 2 -3.75 10.82 -0.85
N PRO A 3 -4.85 10.52 -1.58
CA PRO A 3 -6.17 11.06 -1.24
C PRO A 3 -6.66 10.59 0.14
N ASN A 4 -7.63 11.31 0.70
CA ASN A 4 -8.23 10.94 1.97
C ASN A 4 -9.22 9.77 1.82
N ALA A 5 -9.75 9.28 2.94
CA ALA A 5 -10.65 8.12 2.96
C ALA A 5 -11.91 8.29 2.10
N GLY A 6 -12.40 9.53 1.94
CA GLY A 6 -13.60 9.80 1.12
C GLY A 6 -13.41 9.50 -0.36
N ALA A 7 -12.16 9.43 -0.85
CA ALA A 7 -11.86 9.13 -2.24
C ALA A 7 -11.68 7.63 -2.52
N MET A 8 -11.78 6.77 -1.50
CA MET A 8 -11.41 5.34 -1.62
C MET A 8 -12.51 4.45 -2.19
N SER A 9 -13.52 5.02 -2.85
CA SER A 9 -14.48 4.26 -3.66
C SER A 9 -13.86 3.76 -4.96
N GLN A 10 -12.69 4.25 -5.33
CA GLN A 10 -11.94 3.86 -6.51
C GLN A 10 -10.53 3.43 -6.10
N PHE A 11 -9.85 2.66 -6.97
CA PHE A 11 -8.43 2.38 -6.79
C PHE A 11 -7.63 3.67 -6.88
N ILE A 12 -6.46 3.68 -6.21
CA ILE A 12 -5.62 4.87 -6.17
C ILE A 12 -5.18 5.27 -7.58
N SER A 13 -5.28 6.57 -7.86
CA SER A 13 -4.81 7.17 -9.10
C SER A 13 -3.28 7.27 -9.12
N PRO A 14 -2.67 7.42 -10.31
CA PRO A 14 -1.22 7.66 -10.39
C PRO A 14 -0.80 8.83 -9.50
N PHE A 15 0.37 8.72 -8.92
CA PHE A 15 0.88 9.75 -8.01
C PHE A 15 2.40 9.87 -8.12
N GLU A 16 2.92 11.00 -7.66
CA GLU A 16 4.34 11.27 -7.63
C GLU A 16 4.83 11.29 -6.19
N VAL A 17 6.06 10.86 -5.98
CA VAL A 17 6.72 10.92 -4.68
C VAL A 17 8.03 11.67 -4.83
N PRO A 18 8.09 12.93 -4.38
CA PRO A 18 9.37 13.65 -4.30
C PRO A 18 10.23 13.04 -3.20
N SER A 19 11.49 12.77 -3.52
CA SER A 19 12.45 12.33 -2.53
C SER A 19 12.69 13.44 -1.50
N LYS A 20 12.89 13.05 -0.25
CA LYS A 20 13.33 13.97 0.82
C LYS A 20 14.86 13.98 0.98
N VAL A 21 15.55 13.15 0.19
CA VAL A 21 17.00 12.99 0.25
C VAL A 21 17.68 13.74 -0.89
N THR A 22 17.07 13.68 -2.09
CA THR A 22 17.59 14.34 -3.30
C THR A 22 16.45 15.05 -4.01
N ASP A 23 16.70 15.57 -5.22
CA ASP A 23 15.69 16.21 -6.07
C ASP A 23 14.89 15.23 -6.92
N TYR A 24 15.12 13.93 -6.75
CA TYR A 24 14.47 12.92 -7.57
C TYR A 24 12.96 12.85 -7.27
N VAL A 25 12.17 12.62 -8.33
CA VAL A 25 10.71 12.44 -8.22
C VAL A 25 10.35 11.08 -8.82
N TYR A 26 9.76 10.21 -8.02
CA TYR A 26 9.27 8.91 -8.47
C TYR A 26 7.87 9.05 -9.05
N HIS A 27 7.61 8.37 -10.17
CA HIS A 27 6.29 8.31 -10.79
C HIS A 27 5.70 6.94 -10.52
N CYS A 28 4.60 6.88 -9.79
CA CYS A 28 4.01 5.64 -9.29
C CYS A 28 2.62 5.43 -9.89
N ARG A 29 2.32 4.17 -10.25
CA ARG A 29 1.03 3.80 -10.77
C ARG A 29 0.61 2.43 -10.22
N PHE A 30 -0.60 2.36 -9.67
CA PHE A 30 -1.17 1.10 -9.20
C PHE A 30 -1.49 0.19 -10.39
N SER A 31 -1.21 -1.09 -10.25
CA SER A 31 -1.54 -2.10 -11.25
C SER A 31 -2.74 -2.94 -10.79
N HIS A 32 -2.54 -3.79 -9.78
CA HIS A 32 -3.61 -4.63 -9.26
C HIS A 32 -3.26 -5.22 -7.91
N CYS A 33 -4.28 -5.74 -7.20
CA CYS A 33 -4.12 -6.49 -5.97
C CYS A 33 -4.51 -7.94 -6.19
N TYR A 34 -3.90 -8.85 -5.42
CA TYR A 34 -4.24 -10.28 -5.45
C TYR A 34 -3.76 -10.95 -4.16
N ASN A 35 -4.27 -12.17 -3.91
CA ASN A 35 -3.92 -12.91 -2.71
C ASN A 35 -2.53 -13.54 -2.86
N GLY A 36 -1.60 -13.21 -1.95
CA GLY A 36 -0.23 -13.70 -1.99
C GLY A 36 -0.09 -15.20 -1.72
N ILE A 37 -1.07 -15.84 -1.07
CA ILE A 37 -1.05 -17.29 -0.86
C ILE A 37 -1.04 -18.03 -2.19
N ALA A 38 -1.88 -17.59 -3.13
CA ALA A 38 -2.03 -18.26 -4.43
C ALA A 38 -0.79 -18.10 -5.31
N THR A 39 -0.07 -17.01 -5.19
CA THR A 39 1.01 -16.65 -6.11
C THR A 39 2.41 -16.92 -5.57
N ARG A 40 2.62 -16.81 -4.25
CA ARG A 40 3.96 -16.96 -3.66
C ARG A 40 3.93 -17.54 -2.24
N HIS A 41 2.84 -18.16 -1.84
CA HIS A 41 2.65 -18.81 -0.53
C HIS A 41 2.86 -17.85 0.66
N ALA A 42 2.58 -16.56 0.46
CA ALA A 42 2.67 -15.57 1.53
C ALA A 42 1.29 -15.22 2.06
N ASP A 43 1.16 -15.06 3.39
CA ASP A 43 -0.10 -14.68 4.04
C ASP A 43 -0.30 -13.18 3.94
N THR A 44 -0.52 -12.70 2.72
CA THR A 44 -0.58 -11.28 2.39
C THR A 44 -1.63 -10.99 1.35
N MET A 45 -2.11 -9.75 1.35
CA MET A 45 -2.73 -9.12 0.19
C MET A 45 -1.60 -8.42 -0.56
N ASP A 46 -1.30 -8.88 -1.76
CA ASP A 46 -0.24 -8.30 -2.56
C ASP A 46 -0.79 -7.19 -3.45
N CYS A 47 -0.16 -6.02 -3.41
CA CYS A 47 -0.50 -4.89 -4.26
C CYS A 47 0.69 -4.58 -5.17
N LYS A 48 0.46 -4.61 -6.47
CA LYS A 48 1.50 -4.33 -7.45
C LYS A 48 1.40 -2.90 -7.95
N PHE A 49 2.55 -2.23 -7.98
CA PHE A 49 2.71 -0.88 -8.53
C PHE A 49 3.77 -0.90 -9.61
N LEU A 50 3.72 0.10 -10.47
CA LEU A 50 4.83 0.41 -11.37
C LEU A 50 5.45 1.71 -10.87
N VAL A 51 6.73 1.65 -10.54
CA VAL A 51 7.51 2.80 -10.07
C VAL A 51 8.52 3.11 -11.16
N ASP A 52 8.36 4.23 -11.83
CA ASP A 52 9.17 4.59 -13.00
C ASP A 52 9.18 3.46 -14.04
N GLY A 53 8.05 2.80 -14.23
CA GLY A 53 7.89 1.69 -15.16
C GLY A 53 8.35 0.34 -14.65
N LYS A 54 8.92 0.25 -13.44
CA LYS A 54 9.41 -1.01 -12.86
C LYS A 54 8.37 -1.60 -11.92
N GLY A 55 8.17 -2.92 -11.99
CA GLY A 55 7.25 -3.62 -11.10
C GLY A 55 7.74 -3.64 -9.67
N VAL A 56 6.86 -3.24 -8.75
CA VAL A 56 7.12 -3.24 -7.31
C VAL A 56 5.93 -3.90 -6.63
N LEU A 57 6.21 -4.85 -5.73
CA LEU A 57 5.19 -5.61 -5.03
C LEU A 57 5.22 -5.25 -3.54
N LEU A 58 4.04 -4.94 -2.99
CA LEU A 58 3.89 -4.72 -1.55
C LEU A 58 2.96 -5.79 -0.99
N GLY A 59 3.50 -6.62 -0.10
CA GLY A 59 2.73 -7.67 0.58
C GLY A 59 2.20 -7.15 1.91
N LEU A 60 0.90 -6.86 1.97
CA LEU A 60 0.25 -6.38 3.19
C LEU A 60 -0.13 -7.58 4.05
N ALA A 61 0.44 -7.69 5.24
CA ALA A 61 0.23 -8.83 6.12
C ALA A 61 -1.25 -8.97 6.54
N HIS A 62 -1.86 -10.11 6.26
CA HIS A 62 -3.27 -10.39 6.59
C HIS A 62 -3.61 -10.17 8.07
N PRO A 63 -2.76 -10.51 9.05
CA PRO A 63 -3.10 -10.22 10.45
C PRO A 63 -3.44 -8.76 10.73
N GLY A 64 -2.91 -7.82 9.95
CA GLY A 64 -3.28 -6.41 10.06
C GLY A 64 -4.73 -6.16 9.66
N PHE A 65 -5.21 -6.88 8.64
CA PHE A 65 -6.61 -6.81 8.23
C PHE A 65 -7.54 -7.48 9.24
N VAL A 66 -7.10 -8.58 9.86
CA VAL A 66 -7.84 -9.25 10.93
C VAL A 66 -8.03 -8.30 12.11
N GLU A 67 -7.00 -7.57 12.49
CA GLU A 67 -7.10 -6.60 13.57
C GLU A 67 -8.06 -5.47 13.22
N PHE A 68 -8.00 -4.96 12.01
CA PHE A 68 -8.96 -3.95 11.53
C PHE A 68 -10.38 -4.47 11.60
N ARG A 69 -10.61 -5.69 11.12
CA ARG A 69 -11.94 -6.33 11.13
C ARG A 69 -12.50 -6.46 12.53
N SER A 70 -11.67 -6.80 13.50
CA SER A 70 -12.12 -6.96 14.89
C SER A 70 -12.66 -5.65 15.47
N LYS A 71 -12.18 -4.50 14.98
CA LYS A 71 -12.60 -3.18 15.46
C LYS A 71 -13.68 -2.56 14.60
N ALA A 72 -13.61 -2.73 13.29
CA ALA A 72 -14.51 -2.08 12.34
C ALA A 72 -15.72 -2.91 11.97
N GLY A 73 -15.68 -4.22 12.21
CA GLY A 73 -16.76 -5.14 11.86
C GLY A 73 -16.80 -5.49 10.37
N ARG A 74 -15.77 -5.16 9.62
CA ARG A 74 -15.67 -5.47 8.19
C ARG A 74 -14.22 -5.63 7.78
N ASN A 75 -13.97 -6.25 6.63
CA ASN A 75 -12.64 -6.27 6.02
C ASN A 75 -12.39 -4.99 5.22
N PRO A 76 -11.14 -4.56 5.09
CA PRO A 76 -10.79 -3.52 4.12
C PRO A 76 -11.11 -4.02 2.70
N THR A 77 -11.51 -3.09 1.84
CA THR A 77 -11.72 -3.40 0.43
C THR A 77 -10.38 -3.45 -0.31
N ASP A 78 -10.38 -4.06 -1.50
CA ASP A 78 -9.18 -4.06 -2.35
C ASP A 78 -8.76 -2.62 -2.71
N ARG A 79 -9.74 -1.73 -2.87
CA ARG A 79 -9.47 -0.32 -3.15
C ARG A 79 -8.76 0.34 -1.97
N GLU A 80 -9.23 0.09 -0.76
CA GLU A 80 -8.56 0.59 0.45
C GLU A 80 -7.16 0.00 0.58
N ALA A 81 -6.98 -1.28 0.24
CA ALA A 81 -5.65 -1.91 0.25
C ALA A 81 -4.68 -1.19 -0.68
N SER A 82 -5.15 -0.72 -1.84
CA SER A 82 -4.29 0.04 -2.76
C SER A 82 -3.79 1.35 -2.14
N TYR A 83 -4.62 2.02 -1.33
CA TYR A 83 -4.21 3.25 -0.63
C TYR A 83 -3.24 2.95 0.51
N ILE A 84 -3.47 1.86 1.24
CA ILE A 84 -2.57 1.43 2.32
C ILE A 84 -1.18 1.15 1.75
N ALA A 85 -1.13 0.36 0.67
CA ALA A 85 0.13 0.03 0.01
C ALA A 85 0.81 1.28 -0.57
N ALA A 86 0.04 2.17 -1.19
CA ALA A 86 0.59 3.41 -1.75
C ALA A 86 1.20 4.30 -0.68
N GLU A 87 0.58 4.40 0.49
CA GLU A 87 1.11 5.22 1.58
C GLU A 87 2.42 4.65 2.11
N TYR A 88 2.50 3.32 2.27
CA TYR A 88 3.75 2.68 2.67
C TYR A 88 4.85 2.91 1.64
N LEU A 89 4.53 2.71 0.36
CA LEU A 89 5.46 2.93 -0.75
C LEU A 89 5.97 4.38 -0.74
N ARG A 90 5.06 5.34 -0.57
CA ARG A 90 5.42 6.76 -0.49
C ARG A 90 6.45 7.02 0.62
N GLU A 91 6.21 6.46 1.81
CA GLU A 91 7.11 6.62 2.95
C GLU A 91 8.50 6.06 2.62
N ARG A 92 8.57 4.93 1.94
CA ARG A 92 9.86 4.31 1.58
C ARG A 92 10.57 5.09 0.49
N LEU A 93 9.85 5.51 -0.55
CA LEU A 93 10.45 6.24 -1.65
C LEU A 93 10.91 7.64 -1.25
N GLU A 94 10.23 8.29 -0.30
CA GLU A 94 10.71 9.57 0.24
C GLU A 94 12.13 9.47 0.81
N GLN A 95 12.49 8.30 1.30
CA GLN A 95 13.81 8.03 1.85
C GLN A 95 14.72 7.32 0.83
N GLU A 96 14.27 7.16 -0.42
CA GLU A 96 14.96 6.43 -1.48
C GLU A 96 15.29 4.98 -1.08
N ASP A 97 14.44 4.39 -0.25
CA ASP A 97 14.53 3.00 0.17
C ASP A 97 13.80 2.14 -0.88
N GLU A 98 14.51 1.85 -1.97
CA GLU A 98 13.92 1.19 -3.16
C GLU A 98 14.11 -0.31 -3.09
N HIS A 99 13.01 -1.04 -3.26
CA HIS A 99 13.00 -2.50 -3.37
C HIS A 99 11.96 -2.94 -4.40
N SER A 100 12.14 -4.13 -4.96
CA SER A 100 11.14 -4.73 -5.83
C SER A 100 10.03 -5.42 -5.03
N LEU A 101 10.29 -5.76 -3.77
CA LEU A 101 9.32 -6.37 -2.85
C LEU A 101 9.45 -5.74 -1.48
N TYR A 102 8.32 -5.32 -0.94
CA TYR A 102 8.22 -4.82 0.44
C TYR A 102 7.29 -5.75 1.22
N ASP A 103 7.75 -6.19 2.39
CA ASP A 103 6.90 -6.89 3.34
C ASP A 103 6.35 -5.88 4.34
N VAL A 104 5.08 -5.57 4.22
CA VAL A 104 4.42 -4.59 5.10
C VAL A 104 3.84 -5.34 6.29
N SER A 105 4.43 -5.13 7.45
CA SER A 105 4.04 -5.83 8.68
C SER A 105 2.60 -5.52 9.09
N ALA A 106 2.02 -6.41 9.90
CA ALA A 106 0.67 -6.19 10.45
C ALA A 106 0.59 -4.86 11.21
N SER A 107 1.62 -4.52 12.00
CA SER A 107 1.64 -3.27 12.74
C SER A 107 1.69 -2.06 11.82
N ASP A 108 2.41 -2.13 10.71
CA ASP A 108 2.44 -1.05 9.73
C ASP A 108 1.11 -0.92 9.00
N VAL A 109 0.46 -2.04 8.67
CA VAL A 109 -0.87 -2.02 8.06
C VAL A 109 -1.85 -1.27 8.98
N VAL A 110 -1.87 -1.63 10.27
CA VAL A 110 -2.77 -0.99 11.24
C VAL A 110 -2.44 0.49 11.41
N ARG A 111 -1.16 0.82 11.50
CA ARG A 111 -0.70 2.21 11.61
C ARG A 111 -1.18 3.05 10.42
N ILE A 112 -1.04 2.52 9.22
CA ILE A 112 -1.41 3.25 8.00
C ILE A 112 -2.93 3.37 7.88
N ILE A 113 -3.67 2.33 8.25
CA ILE A 113 -5.14 2.39 8.31
C ILE A 113 -5.58 3.56 9.18
N GLY A 114 -4.98 3.72 10.36
CA GLY A 114 -5.26 4.85 11.25
C GLY A 114 -4.86 6.18 10.64
N LYS A 115 -3.69 6.23 10.00
CA LYS A 115 -3.18 7.45 9.36
C LYS A 115 -4.10 7.94 8.24
N LEU A 116 -4.67 7.00 7.46
CA LEU A 116 -5.56 7.33 6.34
C LEU A 116 -7.00 7.56 6.80
N GLY A 117 -7.34 7.28 8.05
CA GLY A 117 -8.69 7.43 8.57
C GLY A 117 -9.68 6.41 8.02
N ILE A 118 -9.22 5.23 7.66
CA ILE A 118 -10.09 4.15 7.20
C ILE A 118 -10.85 3.56 8.40
N ARG A 119 -12.17 3.40 8.26
CA ARG A 119 -13.04 2.92 9.33
C ARG A 119 -14.02 1.85 8.86
#